data_f91cfd25b0a8d32fb7759576e3460da2
#
_entry.id   f91cfd25b0a8d32fb7759576e3460da2
#
_cell.length_a   1.000
_cell.length_b   1.000
_cell.length_c   1.000
_cell.angle_alpha   90.00
_cell.angle_beta   90.00
_cell.angle_gamma   90.00
#
_symmetry.space_group_name_H-M   'P 1'
#
loop_
_entity.id
_entity.type
_entity.pdbx_description
1 polymer ?
#
loop_
_entity_poly.entity_id
_entity_poly.type
_entity_poly.pdbx_seq_one_letter_code
_entity_poly.pdbx_strand_id
1 'polypeptide(L)'
;MKDGVNGVALGVFIFFFLAVTVMGFLAARWRKAENEHSLDEWGLGGRSFGTWVTWFLLGGDLYTAYTFVAVPAAIYAAGAAGFFAVPYTILVYPLIFTFLPRLWSVSHKHGYVTTSDFVRGRFGSKSLSLAVALTGILATMPYIALQLVGIQAVLDVMGVGGGENTNWFIKDLPLLIAFGVLAAYTYSSGLRAPALIAFVKDTLIYIVIAVAIIYIPIKLGGFDDIFAKAGEAYSQTNPATGAPRGALVPSEAGQWTYATLALGSALALFMYPHSITATLSSKSRDVIRRNTTILPLYSLMLGLLALLGFMAIAAGIKVQNGQLAIPQLFETMFPDWFAGVAFAAIGIGALVPAAIMSIAAANLFTRNIYKDFIKPDATPAQETKVSKLVSLLVKVGALAFVLTMDKTVAINFQLLGGIWILQTFPALVGGLFTRWFHRWALLAGWAVGMIYGTAAAYGVASPTQKHFGGSAKEIPGIGEIGYIGLTAFVLNVVVTVVLTFVLKAVKAPEGIDETKPEDYTADAGDPGVQVELPPATAGSAH
;
A
#
# COMPACT_ATOMS: atom_id res chain seq x y z
N MET A 1 0.89 27.49 -14.84
CA MET A 1 0.87 26.38 -15.82
C MET A 1 1.11 26.97 -17.19
N LYS A 2 1.90 26.32 -18.05
CA LYS A 2 2.03 26.72 -19.46
C LYS A 2 0.64 26.60 -20.10
N ASP A 3 0.26 27.60 -20.90
CA ASP A 3 -1.01 27.54 -21.61
C ASP A 3 -0.92 26.48 -22.73
N GLY A 4 -1.56 25.33 -22.51
CA GLY A 4 -1.62 24.23 -23.47
C GLY A 4 -0.88 22.96 -23.05
N VAL A 5 -1.01 21.91 -23.89
CA VAL A 5 -0.40 20.61 -23.66
C VAL A 5 1.12 20.67 -23.87
N ASN A 6 1.89 20.20 -22.88
CA ASN A 6 3.33 20.03 -23.04
C ASN A 6 3.62 18.78 -23.91
N GLY A 7 3.66 18.99 -25.23
CA GLY A 7 3.76 17.89 -26.20
C GLY A 7 5.05 17.07 -26.10
N VAL A 8 6.19 17.67 -25.70
CA VAL A 8 7.46 16.94 -25.52
C VAL A 8 7.39 16.05 -24.30
N ALA A 9 6.96 16.61 -23.15
CA ALA A 9 6.82 15.82 -21.93
C ALA A 9 5.79 14.69 -22.10
N LEU A 10 4.66 14.98 -22.75
CA LEU A 10 3.64 13.98 -23.05
C LEU A 10 4.16 12.89 -24.00
N GLY A 11 4.94 13.24 -25.02
CA GLY A 11 5.55 12.26 -25.93
C GLY A 11 6.48 11.28 -25.21
N VAL A 12 7.34 11.80 -24.32
CA VAL A 12 8.24 10.97 -23.50
C VAL A 12 7.44 10.11 -22.51
N PHE A 13 6.43 10.67 -21.86
CA PHE A 13 5.53 9.92 -20.97
C PHE A 13 4.86 8.76 -21.72
N ILE A 14 4.27 9.02 -22.89
CA ILE A 14 3.60 8.00 -23.71
C ILE A 14 4.59 6.93 -24.15
N PHE A 15 5.81 7.28 -24.53
CA PHE A 15 6.84 6.31 -24.91
C PHE A 15 7.10 5.30 -23.78
N PHE A 16 7.38 5.76 -22.57
CA PHE A 16 7.61 4.86 -21.44
C PHE A 16 6.35 4.11 -21.04
N PHE A 17 5.20 4.74 -21.07
CA PHE A 17 3.92 4.12 -20.76
C PHE A 17 3.60 2.97 -21.74
N LEU A 18 3.81 3.16 -23.03
CA LEU A 18 3.65 2.11 -24.04
C LEU A 18 4.69 1.00 -23.87
N ALA A 19 5.95 1.33 -23.57
CA ALA A 19 6.99 0.34 -23.33
C ALA A 19 6.59 -0.59 -22.17
N VAL A 20 6.16 -0.05 -21.01
CA VAL A 20 5.74 -0.88 -19.87
C VAL A 20 4.41 -1.60 -20.13
N THR A 21 3.53 -1.05 -20.95
CA THR A 21 2.30 -1.72 -21.38
C THR A 21 2.61 -2.97 -22.19
N VAL A 22 3.48 -2.86 -23.18
CA VAL A 22 3.96 -4.01 -23.97
C VAL A 22 4.63 -5.05 -23.06
N MET A 23 5.53 -4.61 -22.16
CA MET A 23 6.15 -5.50 -21.18
C MET A 23 5.11 -6.21 -20.30
N GLY A 24 4.08 -5.52 -19.87
CA GLY A 24 3.00 -6.08 -19.05
C GLY A 24 2.27 -7.23 -19.75
N PHE A 25 1.99 -7.10 -21.05
CA PHE A 25 1.41 -8.19 -21.84
C PHE A 25 2.41 -9.31 -22.16
N LEU A 26 3.68 -8.98 -22.41
CA LEU A 26 4.73 -9.98 -22.64
C LEU A 26 5.08 -10.76 -21.37
N ALA A 27 4.79 -10.21 -20.19
CA ALA A 27 5.06 -10.86 -18.92
C ALA A 27 4.33 -12.20 -18.75
N ALA A 28 3.19 -12.41 -19.43
CA ALA A 28 2.52 -13.71 -19.48
C ALA A 28 3.42 -14.82 -20.06
N ARG A 29 4.39 -14.47 -20.94
CA ARG A 29 5.35 -15.40 -21.53
C ARG A 29 6.63 -15.53 -20.72
N TRP A 30 6.89 -14.59 -19.82
CA TRP A 30 8.06 -14.58 -18.95
C TRP A 30 7.84 -15.55 -17.79
N ARG A 31 8.75 -16.53 -17.64
CA ARG A 31 8.60 -17.63 -16.67
C ARG A 31 7.24 -18.31 -16.80
N LYS A 32 7.00 -18.89 -17.99
CA LYS A 32 5.73 -19.54 -18.34
C LYS A 32 5.25 -20.45 -17.20
N ALA A 33 3.96 -20.31 -16.86
CA ALA A 33 3.31 -21.08 -15.82
C ALA A 33 3.30 -22.58 -16.16
N GLU A 34 3.59 -23.43 -15.20
CA GLU A 34 3.41 -24.88 -15.34
C GLU A 34 1.90 -25.23 -15.42
N ASN A 35 1.09 -24.48 -14.69
CA ASN A 35 -0.36 -24.61 -14.70
C ASN A 35 -1.03 -23.22 -14.73
N GLU A 36 -1.43 -22.75 -15.91
CA GLU A 36 -2.05 -21.44 -16.12
C GLU A 36 -3.39 -21.23 -15.37
N HIS A 37 -3.97 -22.31 -14.84
CA HIS A 37 -5.23 -22.29 -14.10
C HIS A 37 -5.04 -22.31 -12.58
N SER A 38 -3.84 -22.13 -12.08
CA SER A 38 -3.56 -22.07 -10.64
C SER A 38 -3.55 -20.63 -10.13
N LEU A 39 -4.20 -20.41 -8.97
CA LEU A 39 -4.15 -19.12 -8.28
C LEU A 39 -2.72 -18.76 -7.82
N ASP A 40 -1.91 -19.76 -7.47
CA ASP A 40 -0.48 -19.57 -7.16
C ASP A 40 0.29 -18.99 -8.34
N GLU A 41 -0.05 -19.44 -9.57
CA GLU A 41 0.60 -18.94 -10.78
C GLU A 41 0.18 -17.51 -11.13
N TRP A 42 -1.12 -17.24 -11.11
CA TRP A 42 -1.64 -15.91 -11.42
C TRP A 42 -1.42 -14.91 -10.29
N GLY A 43 -1.72 -15.31 -9.06
CA GLY A 43 -1.74 -14.42 -7.88
C GLY A 43 -0.40 -14.29 -7.16
N LEU A 44 0.51 -15.28 -7.27
CA LEU A 44 1.81 -15.30 -6.61
C LEU A 44 3.00 -15.50 -7.58
N GLY A 45 2.76 -15.48 -8.89
CA GLY A 45 3.83 -15.68 -9.88
C GLY A 45 4.53 -17.03 -9.77
N GLY A 46 3.81 -18.07 -9.29
CA GLY A 46 4.34 -19.43 -9.08
C GLY A 46 5.37 -19.51 -7.95
N ARG A 47 5.39 -18.57 -7.02
CA ARG A 47 6.37 -18.48 -5.90
C ARG A 47 7.82 -18.61 -6.37
N SER A 48 8.11 -18.06 -7.56
CA SER A 48 9.36 -18.29 -8.28
C SER A 48 10.36 -17.13 -8.22
N PHE A 49 10.01 -16.03 -7.50
CA PHE A 49 10.77 -14.80 -7.55
C PHE A 49 12.03 -14.88 -6.70
N GLY A 50 13.18 -14.68 -7.35
CA GLY A 50 14.48 -14.60 -6.70
C GLY A 50 14.74 -13.21 -6.11
N THR A 51 15.91 -13.04 -5.46
CA THR A 51 16.27 -11.84 -4.68
C THR A 51 16.02 -10.53 -5.44
N TRP A 52 16.46 -10.39 -6.68
CA TRP A 52 16.29 -9.14 -7.43
C TRP A 52 14.84 -8.85 -7.80
N VAL A 53 14.08 -9.86 -8.27
CA VAL A 53 12.66 -9.68 -8.61
C VAL A 53 11.87 -9.32 -7.36
N THR A 54 12.12 -10.03 -6.25
CA THR A 54 11.47 -9.74 -4.96
C THR A 54 11.86 -8.34 -4.44
N TRP A 55 13.13 -7.94 -4.62
CA TRP A 55 13.59 -6.62 -4.15
C TRP A 55 12.90 -5.48 -4.90
N PHE A 56 12.83 -5.56 -6.22
CA PHE A 56 12.10 -4.58 -7.03
C PHE A 56 10.59 -4.63 -6.79
N LEU A 57 10.02 -5.82 -6.57
CA LEU A 57 8.58 -5.95 -6.33
C LEU A 57 8.19 -5.47 -4.93
N LEU A 58 8.88 -5.93 -3.88
CA LEU A 58 8.59 -5.59 -2.49
C LEU A 58 9.04 -4.16 -2.15
N GLY A 59 10.23 -3.75 -2.60
CA GLY A 59 10.72 -2.39 -2.46
C GLY A 59 9.95 -1.43 -3.35
N GLY A 60 9.64 -1.85 -4.56
CA GLY A 60 8.80 -1.09 -5.49
C GLY A 60 7.38 -0.86 -5.00
N ASP A 61 6.90 -1.68 -4.06
CA ASP A 61 5.66 -1.48 -3.34
C ASP A 61 5.73 -0.29 -2.35
N LEU A 62 6.93 0.09 -1.93
CA LEU A 62 7.20 1.31 -1.14
C LEU A 62 7.27 2.56 -2.03
N TYR A 63 7.66 2.43 -3.31
CA TYR A 63 7.70 3.52 -4.28
C TYR A 63 6.41 3.58 -5.10
N THR A 64 5.52 4.42 -4.65
CA THR A 64 4.18 4.59 -5.20
C THR A 64 3.89 6.09 -5.40
N ALA A 65 2.70 6.44 -5.83
CA ALA A 65 2.24 7.82 -5.79
C ALA A 65 2.28 8.42 -4.37
N TYR A 66 2.21 7.58 -3.33
CA TYR A 66 2.41 8.01 -1.95
C TYR A 66 3.79 8.67 -1.75
N THR A 67 4.85 8.01 -2.18
CA THR A 67 6.24 8.48 -1.96
C THR A 67 6.61 9.64 -2.87
N PHE A 68 6.16 9.63 -4.12
CA PHE A 68 6.53 10.66 -5.10
C PHE A 68 5.65 11.91 -5.05
N VAL A 69 4.38 11.76 -4.70
CA VAL A 69 3.40 12.85 -4.76
C VAL A 69 2.88 13.19 -3.37
N ALA A 70 2.31 12.22 -2.64
CA ALA A 70 1.57 12.52 -1.43
C ALA A 70 2.48 12.94 -0.25
N VAL A 71 3.64 12.30 -0.06
CA VAL A 71 4.58 12.68 1.01
C VAL A 71 5.21 14.06 0.77
N PRO A 72 5.81 14.35 -0.39
CA PRO A 72 6.31 15.69 -0.65
C PRO A 72 5.22 16.76 -0.67
N ALA A 73 3.99 16.42 -1.11
CA ALA A 73 2.84 17.33 -1.02
C ALA A 73 2.46 17.66 0.43
N ALA A 74 2.51 16.68 1.34
CA ALA A 74 2.27 16.92 2.76
C ALA A 74 3.34 17.83 3.38
N ILE A 75 4.61 17.65 2.98
CA ILE A 75 5.70 18.54 3.40
C ILE A 75 5.52 19.94 2.78
N TYR A 76 5.21 20.04 1.50
CA TYR A 76 4.89 21.31 0.85
C TYR A 76 3.76 22.06 1.57
N ALA A 77 2.76 21.34 2.07
CA ALA A 77 1.60 21.92 2.76
C ALA A 77 1.88 22.29 4.23
N ALA A 78 2.59 21.44 4.99
CA ALA A 78 2.66 21.50 6.45
C ALA A 78 4.09 21.36 7.03
N GLY A 79 5.10 21.25 6.20
CA GLY A 79 6.50 21.14 6.63
C GLY A 79 6.83 19.83 7.30
N ALA A 80 7.59 19.89 8.40
CA ALA A 80 8.12 18.74 9.09
C ALA A 80 7.07 17.72 9.55
N ALA A 81 5.81 18.11 9.74
CA ALA A 81 4.74 17.19 10.08
C ALA A 81 4.59 16.06 9.03
N GLY A 82 4.81 16.36 7.73
CA GLY A 82 4.79 15.37 6.65
C GLY A 82 5.97 14.38 6.69
N PHE A 83 7.04 14.70 7.39
CA PHE A 83 8.24 13.85 7.48
C PHE A 83 8.03 12.57 8.31
N PHE A 84 6.92 12.41 9.03
CA PHE A 84 6.61 11.14 9.73
C PHE A 84 6.68 9.93 8.78
N ALA A 85 6.49 10.16 7.49
CA ALA A 85 6.55 9.15 6.45
C ALA A 85 7.94 8.51 6.29
N VAL A 86 9.02 9.15 6.74
CA VAL A 86 10.38 8.59 6.65
C VAL A 86 10.68 7.64 7.81
N PRO A 87 10.60 8.05 9.09
CA PRO A 87 10.92 7.17 10.21
C PRO A 87 10.00 5.94 10.30
N TYR A 88 8.74 6.00 9.86
CA TYR A 88 7.90 4.81 9.93
C TYR A 88 8.43 3.67 9.05
N THR A 89 8.99 3.98 7.89
CA THR A 89 9.58 2.97 7.01
C THR A 89 10.89 2.40 7.55
N ILE A 90 11.52 3.08 8.53
CA ILE A 90 12.73 2.60 9.21
C ILE A 90 12.36 1.74 10.42
N LEU A 91 11.40 2.21 11.22
CA LEU A 91 10.94 1.51 12.44
C LEU A 91 10.38 0.11 12.18
N VAL A 92 9.89 -0.14 10.98
CA VAL A 92 9.29 -1.44 10.63
C VAL A 92 10.34 -2.54 10.38
N TYR A 93 11.58 -2.22 10.00
CA TYR A 93 12.55 -3.23 9.56
C TYR A 93 12.90 -4.30 10.63
N PRO A 94 13.15 -3.98 11.89
CA PRO A 94 13.37 -5.00 12.91
C PRO A 94 12.19 -6.00 13.01
N LEU A 95 10.96 -5.48 12.86
CA LEU A 95 9.77 -6.30 12.90
C LEU A 95 9.70 -7.24 11.68
N ILE A 96 9.79 -6.71 10.47
CA ILE A 96 9.65 -7.51 9.25
C ILE A 96 10.76 -8.54 9.05
N PHE A 97 11.97 -8.23 9.53
CA PHE A 97 13.08 -9.18 9.51
C PHE A 97 12.77 -10.46 10.32
N THR A 98 11.95 -10.34 11.34
CA THR A 98 11.54 -11.46 12.17
C THR A 98 10.28 -12.15 11.66
N PHE A 99 9.23 -11.40 11.31
CA PHE A 99 7.93 -12.04 11.03
C PHE A 99 7.74 -12.47 9.57
N LEU A 100 8.26 -11.73 8.56
CA LEU A 100 8.07 -12.10 7.16
C LEU A 100 8.68 -13.48 6.81
N PRO A 101 9.91 -13.82 7.24
CA PRO A 101 10.45 -15.16 7.01
C PRO A 101 9.63 -16.27 7.67
N ARG A 102 9.06 -16.03 8.87
CA ARG A 102 8.19 -16.99 9.55
C ARG A 102 6.88 -17.18 8.82
N LEU A 103 6.26 -16.08 8.38
CA LEU A 103 5.03 -16.13 7.59
C LEU A 103 5.25 -16.86 6.27
N TRP A 104 6.38 -16.57 5.58
CA TRP A 104 6.74 -17.28 4.35
C TRP A 104 6.87 -18.78 4.59
N SER A 105 7.59 -19.18 5.64
CA SER A 105 7.83 -20.60 5.98
C SER A 105 6.53 -21.36 6.21
N VAL A 106 5.65 -20.87 7.10
CA VAL A 106 4.38 -21.55 7.38
C VAL A 106 3.45 -21.54 6.16
N SER A 107 3.46 -20.45 5.38
CA SER A 107 2.66 -20.36 4.17
C SER A 107 3.16 -21.29 3.06
N HIS A 108 4.48 -21.45 2.92
CA HIS A 108 5.09 -22.43 2.01
C HIS A 108 4.68 -23.85 2.39
N LYS A 109 4.76 -24.19 3.67
CA LYS A 109 4.45 -25.52 4.20
C LYS A 109 3.00 -25.92 3.99
N HIS A 110 2.06 -24.99 4.23
CA HIS A 110 0.62 -25.24 4.16
C HIS A 110 -0.06 -24.78 2.84
N GLY A 111 0.69 -24.23 1.89
CA GLY A 111 0.13 -23.70 0.64
C GLY A 111 -0.76 -22.47 0.82
N TYR A 112 -0.56 -21.68 1.89
CA TYR A 112 -1.33 -20.47 2.13
C TYR A 112 -1.00 -19.39 1.09
N VAL A 113 -2.02 -18.76 0.54
CA VAL A 113 -1.93 -17.71 -0.49
C VAL A 113 -2.13 -16.32 0.13
N THR A 114 -2.84 -16.25 1.25
CA THR A 114 -3.23 -15.02 1.93
C THR A 114 -2.91 -15.06 3.42
N THR A 115 -2.88 -13.87 4.06
CA THR A 115 -2.82 -13.77 5.53
C THR A 115 -4.02 -14.43 6.20
N SER A 116 -5.17 -14.38 5.56
CA SER A 116 -6.42 -14.94 6.06
C SER A 116 -6.39 -16.46 6.07
N ASP A 117 -5.72 -17.10 5.09
CA ASP A 117 -5.47 -18.55 5.10
C ASP A 117 -4.65 -18.96 6.34
N PHE A 118 -3.57 -18.21 6.62
CA PHE A 118 -2.76 -18.42 7.83
C PHE A 118 -3.59 -18.30 9.10
N VAL A 119 -4.38 -17.22 9.24
CA VAL A 119 -5.23 -16.99 10.41
C VAL A 119 -6.25 -18.11 10.58
N ARG A 120 -6.80 -18.63 9.49
CA ARG A 120 -7.71 -19.77 9.50
C ARG A 120 -7.03 -21.04 10.01
N GLY A 121 -5.90 -21.42 9.43
CA GLY A 121 -5.16 -22.63 9.82
C GLY A 121 -4.62 -22.54 11.25
N ARG A 122 -4.20 -21.35 11.67
CA ARG A 122 -3.63 -21.11 13.00
C ARG A 122 -4.65 -21.12 14.13
N PHE A 123 -5.86 -20.59 13.90
CA PHE A 123 -6.89 -20.42 14.93
C PHE A 123 -8.13 -21.28 14.71
N GLY A 124 -8.22 -22.04 13.64
CA GLY A 124 -9.39 -22.85 13.29
C GLY A 124 -10.69 -22.05 13.23
N SER A 125 -10.64 -20.78 12.78
CA SER A 125 -11.76 -19.86 12.83
C SER A 125 -12.07 -19.23 11.47
N LYS A 126 -13.18 -19.66 10.84
CA LYS A 126 -13.67 -19.06 9.61
C LYS A 126 -14.10 -17.60 9.81
N SER A 127 -14.69 -17.27 10.96
CA SER A 127 -15.16 -15.89 11.24
C SER A 127 -14.01 -14.92 11.38
N LEU A 128 -12.92 -15.30 12.09
CA LEU A 128 -11.73 -14.47 12.21
C LEU A 128 -11.00 -14.33 10.87
N SER A 129 -10.91 -15.41 10.10
CA SER A 129 -10.38 -15.41 8.72
C SER A 129 -11.18 -14.46 7.82
N LEU A 130 -12.51 -14.52 7.85
CA LEU A 130 -13.38 -13.61 7.10
C LEU A 130 -13.16 -12.14 7.51
N ALA A 131 -13.06 -11.86 8.82
CA ALA A 131 -12.78 -10.53 9.34
C ALA A 131 -11.47 -9.96 8.79
N VAL A 132 -10.40 -10.74 8.79
CA VAL A 132 -9.09 -10.37 8.22
C VAL A 132 -9.18 -10.15 6.71
N ALA A 133 -9.89 -11.02 5.98
CA ALA A 133 -10.07 -10.90 4.53
C ALA A 133 -10.81 -9.62 4.14
N LEU A 134 -11.95 -9.36 4.79
CA LEU A 134 -12.77 -8.16 4.53
C LEU A 134 -11.98 -6.88 4.87
N THR A 135 -11.22 -6.89 5.97
CA THR A 135 -10.37 -5.76 6.35
C THR A 135 -9.28 -5.51 5.31
N GLY A 136 -8.62 -6.56 4.83
CA GLY A 136 -7.59 -6.44 3.80
C GLY A 136 -8.14 -5.85 2.48
N ILE A 137 -9.31 -6.30 2.04
CA ILE A 137 -9.97 -5.76 0.85
C ILE A 137 -10.35 -4.30 1.05
N LEU A 138 -10.99 -3.96 2.17
CA LEU A 138 -11.43 -2.61 2.50
C LEU A 138 -10.24 -1.64 2.57
N ALA A 139 -9.18 -2.00 3.30
CA ALA A 139 -8.00 -1.15 3.50
C ALA A 139 -7.23 -0.89 2.20
N THR A 140 -7.30 -1.80 1.23
CA THR A 140 -6.58 -1.68 -0.03
C THR A 140 -7.24 -0.67 -0.98
N MET A 141 -8.56 -0.47 -0.92
CA MET A 141 -9.28 0.41 -1.85
C MET A 141 -8.82 1.87 -1.80
N PRO A 142 -8.77 2.56 -0.63
CA PRO A 142 -8.27 3.93 -0.60
C PRO A 142 -6.79 4.03 -1.00
N TYR A 143 -6.00 2.99 -0.79
CA TYR A 143 -4.61 2.99 -1.20
C TYR A 143 -4.45 2.85 -2.72
N ILE A 144 -5.29 2.06 -3.41
CA ILE A 144 -5.35 2.05 -4.88
C ILE A 144 -5.82 3.41 -5.40
N ALA A 145 -6.81 4.03 -4.74
CA ALA A 145 -7.30 5.35 -5.08
C ALA A 145 -6.18 6.41 -5.05
N LEU A 146 -5.29 6.34 -4.06
CA LEU A 146 -4.10 7.21 -3.97
C LEU A 146 -3.19 7.08 -5.20
N GLN A 147 -3.04 5.88 -5.78
CA GLN A 147 -2.25 5.70 -7.00
C GLN A 147 -2.86 6.47 -8.18
N LEU A 148 -4.19 6.45 -8.28
CA LEU A 148 -4.90 7.18 -9.34
C LEU A 148 -4.75 8.69 -9.20
N VAL A 149 -4.73 9.22 -7.97
CA VAL A 149 -4.44 10.65 -7.71
C VAL A 149 -3.07 11.05 -8.24
N GLY A 150 -2.05 10.21 -8.04
CA GLY A 150 -0.70 10.47 -8.56
C GLY A 150 -0.64 10.52 -10.08
N ILE A 151 -1.33 9.61 -10.77
CA ILE A 151 -1.43 9.63 -12.24
C ILE A 151 -2.15 10.89 -12.71
N GLN A 152 -3.27 11.22 -12.07
CA GLN A 152 -4.04 12.41 -12.42
C GLN A 152 -3.22 13.69 -12.25
N ALA A 153 -2.47 13.84 -11.15
CA ALA A 153 -1.63 15.02 -10.92
C ALA A 153 -0.60 15.26 -12.06
N VAL A 154 -0.03 14.19 -12.59
CA VAL A 154 0.89 14.25 -13.73
C VAL A 154 0.17 14.67 -15.01
N LEU A 155 -1.00 14.09 -15.30
CA LEU A 155 -1.80 14.42 -16.49
C LEU A 155 -2.26 15.87 -16.44
N ASP A 156 -2.69 16.34 -15.28
CA ASP A 156 -3.15 17.73 -15.09
C ASP A 156 -2.02 18.73 -15.36
N VAL A 157 -0.79 18.48 -14.87
CA VAL A 157 0.36 19.36 -15.11
C VAL A 157 0.80 19.33 -16.56
N MET A 158 0.71 18.20 -17.25
CA MET A 158 0.97 18.13 -18.70
C MET A 158 -0.10 18.83 -19.54
N GLY A 159 -1.19 19.32 -18.94
CA GLY A 159 -2.32 19.95 -19.64
C GLY A 159 -3.22 18.95 -20.38
N VAL A 160 -3.15 17.66 -20.01
CA VAL A 160 -3.96 16.60 -20.62
C VAL A 160 -5.29 16.49 -19.87
N GLY A 161 -6.41 16.56 -20.58
CA GLY A 161 -7.77 16.54 -20.00
C GLY A 161 -8.53 17.85 -20.13
N GLY A 162 -7.88 18.91 -20.62
CA GLY A 162 -8.52 20.21 -20.91
C GLY A 162 -8.62 21.15 -19.69
N GLY A 163 -9.15 22.36 -19.92
CA GLY A 163 -9.29 23.40 -18.88
C GLY A 163 -10.48 23.19 -17.95
N GLU A 164 -10.68 24.13 -17.02
CA GLU A 164 -11.72 24.08 -15.97
C GLU A 164 -13.17 23.90 -16.50
N ASN A 165 -13.44 24.33 -17.71
CA ASN A 165 -14.76 24.22 -18.35
C ASN A 165 -14.96 22.93 -19.16
N THR A 166 -13.99 21.99 -19.12
CA THR A 166 -14.08 20.74 -19.87
C THR A 166 -15.03 19.75 -19.16
N ASN A 167 -15.85 19.04 -19.96
CA ASN A 167 -16.72 17.99 -19.43
C ASN A 167 -15.90 16.97 -18.60
N TRP A 168 -16.40 16.57 -17.44
CA TRP A 168 -15.73 15.64 -16.51
C TRP A 168 -15.24 14.37 -17.21
N PHE A 169 -16.01 13.83 -18.16
CA PHE A 169 -15.64 12.61 -18.89
C PHE A 169 -14.38 12.83 -19.76
N ILE A 170 -14.27 13.97 -20.45
CA ILE A 170 -13.09 14.29 -21.25
C ILE A 170 -11.89 14.57 -20.34
N LYS A 171 -12.12 15.21 -19.20
CA LYS A 171 -11.09 15.50 -18.21
C LYS A 171 -10.48 14.24 -17.63
N ASP A 172 -11.30 13.26 -17.29
CA ASP A 172 -10.85 12.02 -16.66
C ASP A 172 -10.54 10.89 -17.69
N LEU A 173 -10.81 11.08 -18.98
CA LEU A 173 -10.59 10.09 -20.04
C LEU A 173 -9.14 9.56 -20.10
N PRO A 174 -8.08 10.39 -19.99
CA PRO A 174 -6.70 9.88 -19.97
C PRO A 174 -6.42 8.97 -18.77
N LEU A 175 -6.97 9.31 -17.61
CA LEU A 175 -6.90 8.47 -16.40
C LEU A 175 -7.63 7.14 -16.62
N LEU A 176 -8.82 7.16 -17.21
CA LEU A 176 -9.60 5.97 -17.52
C LEU A 176 -8.88 5.05 -18.52
N ILE A 177 -8.17 5.63 -19.52
CA ILE A 177 -7.36 4.87 -20.47
C ILE A 177 -6.18 4.19 -19.74
N ALA A 178 -5.42 4.93 -18.94
CA ALA A 178 -4.30 4.39 -18.18
C ALA A 178 -4.75 3.25 -17.25
N PHE A 179 -5.89 3.42 -16.61
CA PHE A 179 -6.51 2.43 -15.75
C PHE A 179 -7.03 1.20 -16.51
N GLY A 180 -7.63 1.40 -17.68
CA GLY A 180 -8.07 0.31 -18.57
C GLY A 180 -6.90 -0.56 -19.03
N VAL A 181 -5.78 0.06 -19.39
CA VAL A 181 -4.53 -0.63 -19.76
C VAL A 181 -3.98 -1.43 -18.58
N LEU A 182 -3.92 -0.83 -17.38
CA LEU A 182 -3.54 -1.51 -16.14
C LEU A 182 -4.42 -2.75 -15.91
N ALA A 183 -5.72 -2.59 -16.06
CA ALA A 183 -6.68 -3.67 -15.85
C ALA A 183 -6.45 -4.83 -16.85
N ALA A 184 -6.23 -4.50 -18.13
CA ALA A 184 -6.04 -5.48 -19.20
C ALA A 184 -4.78 -6.34 -19.01
N TYR A 185 -3.60 -5.72 -18.80
CA TYR A 185 -2.39 -6.53 -18.62
C TYR A 185 -2.35 -7.27 -17.27
N THR A 186 -2.96 -6.71 -16.22
CA THR A 186 -3.08 -7.41 -14.93
C THR A 186 -3.96 -8.65 -15.06
N TYR A 187 -5.08 -8.53 -15.78
CA TYR A 187 -5.98 -9.66 -16.04
C TYR A 187 -5.28 -10.79 -16.79
N SER A 188 -4.46 -10.46 -17.81
CA SER A 188 -3.76 -11.44 -18.63
C SER A 188 -2.58 -12.10 -17.93
N SER A 189 -1.73 -11.31 -17.27
CA SER A 189 -0.39 -11.73 -16.81
C SER A 189 -0.28 -11.91 -15.29
N GLY A 190 -1.30 -11.49 -14.51
CA GLY A 190 -1.26 -11.56 -13.05
C GLY A 190 -0.06 -10.84 -12.45
N LEU A 191 0.50 -11.39 -11.37
CA LEU A 191 1.61 -10.79 -10.64
C LEU A 191 2.93 -10.70 -11.45
N ARG A 192 3.07 -11.45 -12.53
CA ARG A 192 4.26 -11.37 -13.41
C ARG A 192 4.39 -10.01 -14.10
N ALA A 193 3.25 -9.39 -14.46
CA ALA A 193 3.27 -8.07 -15.10
C ALA A 193 3.87 -6.99 -14.19
N PRO A 194 3.33 -6.71 -13.01
CA PRO A 194 3.94 -5.72 -12.11
C PRO A 194 5.37 -6.10 -11.70
N ALA A 195 5.70 -7.39 -11.55
CA ALA A 195 7.05 -7.82 -11.23
C ALA A 195 8.08 -7.49 -12.33
N LEU A 196 7.72 -7.65 -13.60
CA LEU A 196 8.59 -7.30 -14.72
C LEU A 196 8.69 -5.78 -14.92
N ILE A 197 7.56 -5.07 -14.81
CA ILE A 197 7.51 -3.61 -14.96
C ILE A 197 8.27 -2.90 -13.83
N ALA A 198 8.32 -3.49 -12.62
CA ALA A 198 9.01 -2.91 -11.47
C ALA A 198 10.49 -2.58 -11.75
N PHE A 199 11.17 -3.36 -12.58
CA PHE A 199 12.56 -3.06 -12.99
C PHE A 199 12.67 -1.71 -13.71
N VAL A 200 11.81 -1.47 -14.68
CA VAL A 200 11.81 -0.19 -15.43
C VAL A 200 11.38 0.95 -14.51
N LYS A 201 10.33 0.73 -13.75
CA LYS A 201 9.78 1.69 -12.80
C LYS A 201 10.84 2.21 -11.84
N ASP A 202 11.49 1.31 -11.09
CA ASP A 202 12.43 1.70 -10.06
C ASP A 202 13.71 2.29 -10.65
N THR A 203 14.16 1.81 -11.82
CA THR A 203 15.26 2.44 -12.55
C THR A 203 14.96 3.89 -12.90
N LEU A 204 13.78 4.19 -13.44
CA LEU A 204 13.37 5.56 -13.74
C LEU A 204 13.31 6.41 -12.46
N ILE A 205 12.76 5.86 -11.39
CA ILE A 205 12.66 6.53 -10.09
C ILE A 205 14.04 6.89 -9.54
N TYR A 206 15.00 5.94 -9.54
CA TYR A 206 16.35 6.20 -9.07
C TYR A 206 17.06 7.28 -9.89
N ILE A 207 16.93 7.25 -11.22
CA ILE A 207 17.50 8.28 -12.10
C ILE A 207 16.89 9.65 -11.78
N VAL A 208 15.57 9.74 -11.70
CA VAL A 208 14.86 11.00 -11.44
C VAL A 208 15.23 11.58 -10.08
N ILE A 209 15.29 10.74 -9.02
CA ILE A 209 15.68 11.19 -7.68
C ILE A 209 17.14 11.66 -7.69
N ALA A 210 18.06 10.87 -8.22
CA ALA A 210 19.48 11.22 -8.23
C ALA A 210 19.74 12.55 -8.94
N VAL A 211 19.08 12.78 -10.08
CA VAL A 211 19.19 14.06 -10.80
C VAL A 211 18.53 15.19 -10.02
N ALA A 212 17.32 15.00 -9.51
CA ALA A 212 16.58 16.05 -8.83
C ALA A 212 17.28 16.54 -7.56
N ILE A 213 17.79 15.61 -6.73
CA ILE A 213 18.42 15.94 -5.44
C ILE A 213 19.77 16.65 -5.58
N ILE A 214 20.39 16.54 -6.75
CA ILE A 214 21.64 17.25 -7.07
C ILE A 214 21.35 18.56 -7.80
N TYR A 215 20.56 18.51 -8.85
CA TYR A 215 20.36 19.63 -9.76
C TYR A 215 19.52 20.76 -9.17
N ILE A 216 18.43 20.42 -8.46
CA ILE A 216 17.53 21.44 -7.90
C ILE A 216 18.24 22.27 -6.81
N PRO A 217 18.95 21.69 -5.81
CA PRO A 217 19.68 22.47 -4.85
C PRO A 217 20.76 23.38 -5.48
N ILE A 218 21.52 22.89 -6.46
CA ILE A 218 22.50 23.73 -7.17
C ILE A 218 21.83 24.95 -7.80
N LYS A 219 20.66 24.78 -8.40
CA LYS A 219 19.92 25.91 -8.99
C LYS A 219 19.31 26.87 -7.98
N LEU A 220 18.95 26.39 -6.78
CA LEU A 220 18.26 27.17 -5.77
C LEU A 220 19.20 27.83 -4.74
N GLY A 221 20.53 27.66 -4.88
CA GLY A 221 21.53 28.26 -3.98
C GLY A 221 22.00 27.36 -2.84
N GLY A 222 21.60 26.09 -2.86
CA GLY A 222 21.97 25.10 -1.83
C GLY A 222 20.83 24.78 -0.87
N PHE A 223 21.09 23.82 0.01
CA PHE A 223 20.09 23.39 1.01
C PHE A 223 19.80 24.47 2.06
N ASP A 224 20.80 25.29 2.42
CA ASP A 224 20.62 26.39 3.37
C ASP A 224 19.57 27.38 2.86
N ASP A 225 19.67 27.80 1.60
CA ASP A 225 18.71 28.69 0.96
C ASP A 225 17.32 28.03 0.84
N ILE A 226 17.28 26.73 0.52
CA ILE A 226 16.03 25.99 0.44
C ILE A 226 15.30 25.98 1.79
N PHE A 227 15.99 25.64 2.87
CA PHE A 227 15.39 25.62 4.21
C PHE A 227 15.05 27.01 4.73
N ALA A 228 15.87 28.02 4.44
CA ALA A 228 15.57 29.41 4.81
C ALA A 228 14.25 29.88 4.15
N LYS A 229 14.10 29.70 2.82
CA LYS A 229 12.88 30.06 2.08
C LYS A 229 11.67 29.25 2.53
N ALA A 230 11.85 27.96 2.80
CA ALA A 230 10.78 27.11 3.31
C ALA A 230 10.33 27.57 4.71
N GLY A 231 11.25 27.89 5.60
CA GLY A 231 10.96 28.40 6.95
C GLY A 231 10.18 29.72 6.92
N GLU A 232 10.59 30.64 6.03
CA GLU A 232 9.87 31.90 5.81
C GLU A 232 8.44 31.66 5.29
N ALA A 233 8.28 30.78 4.30
CA ALA A 233 6.97 30.47 3.73
C ALA A 233 6.02 29.79 4.75
N TYR A 234 6.56 28.93 5.62
CA TYR A 234 5.76 28.28 6.67
C TYR A 234 5.35 29.21 7.79
N SER A 235 6.15 30.24 8.11
CA SER A 235 5.81 31.23 9.12
C SER A 235 4.63 32.13 8.72
N GLN A 236 4.28 32.17 7.42
CA GLN A 236 3.15 32.94 6.93
C GLN A 236 1.83 32.36 7.48
N THR A 237 0.96 33.25 7.92
CA THR A 237 -0.37 32.87 8.45
C THR A 237 -1.25 32.31 7.33
N ASN A 238 -1.82 31.14 7.58
CA ASN A 238 -2.85 30.57 6.71
C ASN A 238 -4.18 31.33 6.93
N PRO A 239 -4.71 32.00 5.90
CA PRO A 239 -5.94 32.79 6.05
C PRO A 239 -7.16 31.98 6.53
N ALA A 240 -7.19 30.67 6.25
CA ALA A 240 -8.31 29.81 6.61
C ALA A 240 -8.30 29.37 8.08
N THR A 241 -7.13 29.31 8.71
CA THR A 241 -6.96 28.78 10.07
C THR A 241 -6.48 29.83 11.09
N GLY A 242 -5.95 30.96 10.61
CA GLY A 242 -5.32 31.98 11.45
C GLY A 242 -3.98 31.54 12.09
N ALA A 243 -3.49 30.33 11.78
CA ALA A 243 -2.25 29.74 12.30
C ALA A 243 -1.15 29.74 11.23
N PRO A 244 0.13 29.56 11.59
CA PRO A 244 1.20 29.33 10.61
C PRO A 244 0.86 28.18 9.67
N ARG A 245 1.27 28.31 8.39
CA ARG A 245 1.04 27.29 7.37
C ARG A 245 1.70 25.94 7.70
N GLY A 246 2.85 25.99 8.34
CA GLY A 246 3.64 24.81 8.71
C GLY A 246 4.85 25.20 9.55
N ALA A 247 5.79 24.25 9.70
CA ALA A 247 7.04 24.48 10.41
C ALA A 247 8.15 23.55 9.90
N LEU A 248 9.42 23.96 10.07
CA LEU A 248 10.59 23.08 9.81
C LEU A 248 10.80 22.05 10.93
N VAL A 249 10.29 22.33 12.13
CA VAL A 249 10.34 21.43 13.29
C VAL A 249 8.93 21.33 13.85
N PRO A 250 8.40 20.12 14.16
CA PRO A 250 7.10 19.97 14.78
C PRO A 250 7.01 20.75 16.11
N SER A 251 5.89 21.41 16.34
CA SER A 251 5.61 22.01 17.65
C SER A 251 5.50 20.93 18.72
N GLU A 252 5.59 21.29 20.00
CA GLU A 252 5.43 20.36 21.12
C GLU A 252 4.13 19.55 21.02
N ALA A 253 3.00 20.21 20.77
CA ALA A 253 1.71 19.55 20.53
C ALA A 253 1.71 18.66 19.27
N GLY A 254 2.48 19.00 18.23
CA GLY A 254 2.62 18.23 17.00
C GLY A 254 3.47 16.97 17.14
N GLN A 255 4.31 16.85 18.18
CA GLN A 255 5.21 15.70 18.35
C GLN A 255 4.44 14.41 18.63
N TRP A 256 3.35 14.46 19.40
CA TRP A 256 2.48 13.30 19.63
C TRP A 256 1.83 12.80 18.35
N THR A 257 1.31 13.70 17.53
CA THR A 257 0.76 13.35 16.22
C THR A 257 1.82 12.71 15.33
N TYR A 258 3.01 13.32 15.26
CA TYR A 258 4.13 12.80 14.47
C TYR A 258 4.58 11.41 14.92
N ALA A 259 4.81 11.22 16.23
CA ALA A 259 5.28 9.95 16.77
C ALA A 259 4.25 8.83 16.61
N THR A 260 2.98 9.12 16.87
CA THR A 260 1.90 8.14 16.75
C THR A 260 1.59 7.78 15.30
N LEU A 261 1.69 8.74 14.36
CA LEU A 261 1.61 8.49 12.92
C LEU A 261 2.78 7.60 12.47
N ALA A 262 4.01 7.90 12.88
CA ALA A 262 5.18 7.11 12.53
C ALA A 262 5.08 5.67 13.06
N LEU A 263 4.75 5.49 14.34
CA LEU A 263 4.63 4.15 14.94
C LEU A 263 3.46 3.37 14.37
N GLY A 264 2.26 3.96 14.29
CA GLY A 264 1.08 3.28 13.77
C GLY A 264 1.21 2.90 12.31
N SER A 265 1.80 3.79 11.47
CA SER A 265 2.07 3.48 10.06
C SER A 265 3.14 2.41 9.90
N ALA A 266 4.18 2.38 10.76
CA ALA A 266 5.20 1.32 10.77
C ALA A 266 4.57 -0.05 11.02
N LEU A 267 3.71 -0.17 12.02
CA LEU A 267 3.02 -1.42 12.33
C LEU A 267 2.01 -1.84 11.26
N ALA A 268 1.43 -0.88 10.53
CA ALA A 268 0.47 -1.15 9.46
C ALA A 268 1.12 -1.55 8.13
N LEU A 269 2.34 -1.06 7.82
CA LEU A 269 2.94 -1.09 6.48
C LEU A 269 2.93 -2.48 5.83
N PHE A 270 3.43 -3.50 6.54
CA PHE A 270 3.50 -4.87 6.01
C PHE A 270 2.29 -5.75 6.40
N MET A 271 1.24 -5.15 6.98
CA MET A 271 -0.05 -5.83 7.16
C MET A 271 -0.89 -5.78 5.88
N TYR A 272 -0.62 -4.85 4.98
CA TYR A 272 -1.34 -4.73 3.73
C TYR A 272 -1.20 -5.99 2.86
N PRO A 273 -2.30 -6.45 2.21
CA PRO A 273 -2.30 -7.68 1.43
C PRO A 273 -1.29 -7.74 0.30
N HIS A 274 -0.97 -6.60 -0.32
CA HIS A 274 -0.03 -6.53 -1.44
C HIS A 274 1.42 -6.79 -1.01
N SER A 275 1.85 -6.25 0.13
CA SER A 275 3.18 -6.53 0.69
C SER A 275 3.34 -8.01 1.07
N ILE A 276 2.27 -8.62 1.58
CA ILE A 276 2.25 -10.06 1.86
C ILE A 276 2.27 -10.87 0.55
N THR A 277 1.50 -10.48 -0.47
CA THR A 277 1.52 -11.14 -1.78
C THR A 277 2.92 -11.10 -2.40
N ALA A 278 3.61 -9.94 -2.35
CA ALA A 278 4.99 -9.82 -2.80
C ALA A 278 5.94 -10.71 -1.99
N THR A 279 5.75 -10.81 -0.67
CA THR A 279 6.53 -11.72 0.20
C THR A 279 6.31 -13.18 -0.18
N LEU A 280 5.06 -13.63 -0.28
CA LEU A 280 4.72 -15.03 -0.55
C LEU A 280 5.06 -15.48 -1.99
N SER A 281 5.27 -14.55 -2.91
CA SER A 281 5.75 -14.83 -4.27
C SER A 281 7.23 -15.19 -4.37
N SER A 282 7.98 -14.99 -3.29
CA SER A 282 9.41 -15.28 -3.23
C SER A 282 9.69 -16.77 -3.21
N LYS A 283 10.80 -17.18 -3.82
CA LYS A 283 11.15 -18.60 -3.97
C LYS A 283 11.71 -19.26 -2.71
N SER A 284 12.17 -18.50 -1.72
CA SER A 284 12.75 -19.06 -0.49
C SER A 284 12.72 -18.06 0.67
N ARG A 285 12.83 -18.60 1.88
CA ARG A 285 12.98 -17.84 3.12
C ARG A 285 14.22 -16.94 3.11
N ASP A 286 15.33 -17.41 2.54
CA ASP A 286 16.57 -16.63 2.43
C ASP A 286 16.42 -15.42 1.50
N VAL A 287 15.61 -15.54 0.44
CA VAL A 287 15.29 -14.39 -0.43
C VAL A 287 14.62 -13.30 0.39
N ILE A 288 13.67 -13.65 1.27
CA ILE A 288 13.02 -12.67 2.13
C ILE A 288 14.02 -12.02 3.10
N ARG A 289 14.86 -12.80 3.77
CA ARG A 289 15.88 -12.28 4.70
C ARG A 289 16.83 -11.30 4.03
N ARG A 290 17.35 -11.65 2.84
CA ARG A 290 18.23 -10.76 2.07
C ARG A 290 17.50 -9.47 1.68
N ASN A 291 16.25 -9.58 1.26
CA ASN A 291 15.45 -8.41 0.90
C ASN A 291 15.22 -7.49 2.09
N THR A 292 14.80 -8.00 3.23
CA THR A 292 14.58 -7.18 4.43
C THR A 292 15.85 -6.48 4.92
N THR A 293 17.02 -7.03 4.65
CA THR A 293 18.31 -6.40 4.96
C THR A 293 18.63 -5.21 4.03
N ILE A 294 18.22 -5.28 2.77
CA ILE A 294 18.54 -4.26 1.74
C ILE A 294 17.43 -3.21 1.62
N LEU A 295 16.21 -3.51 2.05
CA LEU A 295 15.05 -2.59 1.99
C LEU A 295 15.30 -1.20 2.63
N PRO A 296 16.12 -1.01 3.69
CA PRO A 296 16.44 0.32 4.20
C PRO A 296 16.96 1.32 3.17
N LEU A 297 17.55 0.85 2.07
CA LEU A 297 17.96 1.71 0.96
C LEU A 297 16.77 2.45 0.32
N TYR A 298 15.60 1.81 0.27
CA TYR A 298 14.37 2.48 -0.18
C TYR A 298 13.95 3.61 0.78
N SER A 299 14.12 3.45 2.10
CA SER A 299 13.80 4.52 3.06
C SER A 299 14.72 5.73 2.92
N LEU A 300 15.99 5.52 2.58
CA LEU A 300 16.90 6.63 2.25
C LEU A 300 16.36 7.43 1.05
N MET A 301 15.98 6.74 -0.02
CA MET A 301 15.43 7.39 -1.21
C MET A 301 14.10 8.10 -0.93
N LEU A 302 13.25 7.52 -0.07
CA LEU A 302 12.03 8.20 0.40
C LEU A 302 12.37 9.51 1.12
N GLY A 303 13.39 9.52 1.97
CA GLY A 303 13.89 10.74 2.62
C GLY A 303 14.30 11.81 1.61
N LEU A 304 15.01 11.42 0.55
CA LEU A 304 15.40 12.34 -0.54
C LEU A 304 14.19 12.87 -1.31
N LEU A 305 13.21 12.01 -1.62
CA LEU A 305 11.95 12.43 -2.24
C LEU A 305 11.16 13.40 -1.35
N ALA A 306 11.14 13.17 -0.05
CA ALA A 306 10.47 14.02 0.91
C ALA A 306 11.00 15.47 0.86
N LEU A 307 12.32 15.66 0.66
CA LEU A 307 12.93 16.98 0.51
C LEU A 307 12.41 17.79 -0.69
N LEU A 308 11.86 17.13 -1.72
CA LEU A 308 11.26 17.82 -2.87
C LEU A 308 10.12 18.76 -2.45
N GLY A 309 9.43 18.49 -1.33
CA GLY A 309 8.40 19.37 -0.80
C GLY A 309 8.95 20.74 -0.39
N PHE A 310 10.12 20.79 0.27
CA PHE A 310 10.81 22.04 0.59
C PHE A 310 11.38 22.71 -0.67
N MET A 311 11.92 21.92 -1.59
CA MET A 311 12.42 22.44 -2.88
C MET A 311 11.31 23.08 -3.70
N ALA A 312 10.09 22.55 -3.69
CA ALA A 312 8.96 23.14 -4.38
C ALA A 312 8.61 24.53 -3.81
N ILE A 313 8.66 24.70 -2.49
CA ILE A 313 8.48 26.01 -1.85
C ILE A 313 9.61 26.95 -2.26
N ALA A 314 10.85 26.54 -2.15
CA ALA A 314 12.03 27.35 -2.46
C ALA A 314 12.08 27.77 -3.94
N ALA A 315 11.56 26.92 -4.83
CA ALA A 315 11.39 27.22 -6.26
C ALA A 315 10.20 28.16 -6.57
N GLY A 316 9.45 28.58 -5.54
CA GLY A 316 8.31 29.48 -5.69
C GLY A 316 7.07 28.83 -6.33
N ILE A 317 6.96 27.51 -6.29
CA ILE A 317 5.79 26.78 -6.82
C ILE A 317 4.56 27.18 -6.01
N LYS A 318 3.52 27.62 -6.72
CA LYS A 318 2.22 28.01 -6.15
C LYS A 318 1.14 27.19 -6.82
N VAL A 319 0.55 26.25 -6.06
CA VAL A 319 -0.54 25.38 -6.52
C VAL A 319 -1.70 25.42 -5.53
N GLN A 320 -2.92 25.33 -6.02
CA GLN A 320 -4.12 25.24 -5.16
C GLN A 320 -4.24 23.83 -4.55
N ASN A 321 -3.91 22.80 -5.34
CA ASN A 321 -3.86 21.42 -4.89
C ASN A 321 -2.39 21.00 -4.67
N GLY A 322 -2.01 20.71 -3.43
CA GLY A 322 -0.66 20.30 -3.05
C GLY A 322 -0.12 19.09 -3.82
N GLN A 323 -0.99 18.22 -4.34
CA GLN A 323 -0.59 17.06 -5.15
C GLN A 323 0.08 17.45 -6.48
N LEU A 324 -0.17 18.67 -6.97
CA LEU A 324 0.45 19.20 -8.18
C LEU A 324 1.85 19.78 -7.94
N ALA A 325 2.26 19.97 -6.67
CA ALA A 325 3.50 20.68 -6.33
C ALA A 325 4.73 20.03 -6.93
N ILE A 326 4.83 18.71 -6.88
CA ILE A 326 6.00 17.98 -7.37
C ILE A 326 6.02 17.84 -8.88
N PRO A 327 4.93 17.43 -9.56
CA PRO A 327 4.88 17.52 -11.02
C PRO A 327 5.21 18.91 -11.54
N GLN A 328 4.65 19.97 -10.92
CA GLN A 328 4.93 21.36 -11.30
C GLN A 328 6.39 21.77 -11.05
N LEU A 329 7.01 21.25 -9.98
CA LEU A 329 8.44 21.45 -9.70
C LEU A 329 9.30 20.90 -10.84
N PHE A 330 9.01 19.68 -11.31
CA PHE A 330 9.74 19.08 -12.42
C PHE A 330 9.52 19.86 -13.73
N GLU A 331 8.30 20.27 -14.03
CA GLU A 331 8.00 21.08 -15.21
C GLU A 331 8.73 22.43 -15.21
N THR A 332 8.91 23.04 -14.02
CA THR A 332 9.52 24.37 -13.87
C THR A 332 11.06 24.31 -13.87
N MET A 333 11.63 23.29 -13.24
CA MET A 333 13.07 23.22 -12.99
C MET A 333 13.86 22.53 -14.10
N PHE A 334 13.21 21.68 -14.89
CA PHE A 334 13.88 20.84 -15.88
C PHE A 334 13.40 21.12 -17.32
N PRO A 335 14.20 20.74 -18.33
CA PRO A 335 13.73 20.76 -19.71
C PRO A 335 12.60 19.76 -19.92
N ASP A 336 11.70 20.05 -20.86
CA ASP A 336 10.45 19.31 -21.08
C ASP A 336 10.65 17.79 -21.23
N TRP A 337 11.74 17.36 -21.90
CA TRP A 337 12.02 15.92 -22.06
C TRP A 337 12.30 15.23 -20.72
N PHE A 338 13.04 15.88 -19.79
CA PHE A 338 13.33 15.28 -18.49
C PHE A 338 12.12 15.35 -17.56
N ALA A 339 11.34 16.44 -17.64
CA ALA A 339 10.03 16.50 -16.98
C ALA A 339 9.14 15.32 -17.42
N GLY A 340 9.14 14.98 -18.72
CA GLY A 340 8.45 13.79 -19.24
C GLY A 340 8.94 12.47 -18.66
N VAL A 341 10.26 12.32 -18.44
CA VAL A 341 10.83 11.16 -17.74
C VAL A 341 10.37 11.08 -16.28
N ALA A 342 10.37 12.23 -15.59
CA ALA A 342 9.87 12.30 -14.21
C ALA A 342 8.37 11.97 -14.11
N PHE A 343 7.57 12.47 -15.05
CA PHE A 343 6.16 12.17 -15.15
C PHE A 343 5.90 10.68 -15.42
N ALA A 344 6.72 10.06 -16.29
CA ALA A 344 6.66 8.62 -16.53
C ALA A 344 7.04 7.82 -15.27
N ALA A 345 8.06 8.26 -14.53
CA ALA A 345 8.44 7.62 -13.26
C ALA A 345 7.29 7.68 -12.24
N ILE A 346 6.59 8.81 -12.11
CA ILE A 346 5.44 8.99 -11.21
C ILE A 346 4.26 8.12 -11.70
N GLY A 347 3.88 8.21 -12.97
CA GLY A 347 2.72 7.50 -13.51
C GLY A 347 2.89 5.98 -13.49
N ILE A 348 4.04 5.46 -13.96
CA ILE A 348 4.35 4.03 -13.91
C ILE A 348 4.57 3.59 -12.45
N GLY A 349 5.16 4.47 -11.63
CA GLY A 349 5.30 4.30 -10.19
C GLY A 349 3.99 4.02 -9.47
N ALA A 350 2.90 4.59 -9.94
CA ALA A 350 1.55 4.38 -9.44
C ALA A 350 0.90 3.09 -9.99
N LEU A 351 1.15 2.72 -11.25
CA LEU A 351 0.50 1.58 -11.90
C LEU A 351 0.89 0.23 -11.27
N VAL A 352 2.18 0.03 -10.97
CA VAL A 352 2.69 -1.23 -10.44
C VAL A 352 2.06 -1.59 -9.10
N PRO A 353 2.07 -0.70 -8.08
CA PRO A 353 1.40 -0.98 -6.80
C PRO A 353 -0.11 -1.19 -6.95
N ALA A 354 -0.79 -0.40 -7.80
CA ALA A 354 -2.22 -0.57 -8.05
C ALA A 354 -2.54 -1.98 -8.61
N ALA A 355 -1.67 -2.52 -9.48
CA ALA A 355 -1.80 -3.89 -9.98
C ALA A 355 -1.67 -4.91 -8.85
N ILE A 356 -0.61 -4.83 -8.04
CA ILE A 356 -0.34 -5.78 -6.95
C ILE A 356 -1.46 -5.72 -5.90
N MET A 357 -1.88 -4.52 -5.50
CA MET A 357 -2.96 -4.30 -4.54
C MET A 357 -4.26 -4.95 -4.98
N SER A 358 -4.64 -4.78 -6.26
CA SER A 358 -5.87 -5.37 -6.80
C SER A 358 -5.80 -6.89 -6.90
N ILE A 359 -4.63 -7.47 -7.21
CA ILE A 359 -4.41 -8.92 -7.20
C ILE A 359 -4.52 -9.46 -5.78
N ALA A 360 -3.88 -8.82 -4.81
CA ALA A 360 -3.89 -9.25 -3.42
C ALA A 360 -5.30 -9.22 -2.81
N ALA A 361 -6.08 -8.16 -3.07
CA ALA A 361 -7.47 -8.08 -2.65
C ALA A 361 -8.34 -9.17 -3.33
N ALA A 362 -8.07 -9.47 -4.60
CA ALA A 362 -8.76 -10.53 -5.33
C ALA A 362 -8.42 -11.92 -4.78
N ASN A 363 -7.17 -12.17 -4.40
CA ASN A 363 -6.76 -13.43 -3.76
C ASN A 363 -7.49 -13.62 -2.43
N LEU A 364 -7.58 -12.58 -1.58
CA LEU A 364 -8.37 -12.62 -0.33
C LEU A 364 -9.83 -12.96 -0.59
N PHE A 365 -10.47 -12.28 -1.55
CA PHE A 365 -11.87 -12.57 -1.88
C PHE A 365 -12.03 -14.02 -2.35
N THR A 366 -11.19 -14.45 -3.28
CA THR A 366 -11.33 -15.77 -3.91
C THR A 366 -11.10 -16.91 -2.92
N ARG A 367 -10.05 -16.84 -2.09
CA ARG A 367 -9.72 -17.90 -1.12
C ARG A 367 -10.65 -17.88 0.09
N ASN A 368 -10.86 -16.69 0.68
CA ASN A 368 -11.41 -16.56 2.03
C ASN A 368 -12.88 -16.11 2.06
N ILE A 369 -13.46 -15.79 0.89
CA ILE A 369 -14.90 -15.51 0.76
C ILE A 369 -15.52 -16.47 -0.23
N TYR A 370 -15.09 -16.47 -1.50
CA TYR A 370 -15.72 -17.28 -2.54
C TYR A 370 -15.59 -18.78 -2.26
N LYS A 371 -14.35 -19.28 -2.03
CA LYS A 371 -14.12 -20.70 -1.76
C LYS A 371 -14.65 -21.14 -0.40
N ASP A 372 -14.50 -20.31 0.64
CA ASP A 372 -14.88 -20.71 2.00
C ASP A 372 -16.40 -20.69 2.25
N PHE A 373 -17.16 -19.80 1.57
CA PHE A 373 -18.57 -19.55 1.87
C PHE A 373 -19.52 -19.67 0.67
N ILE A 374 -19.05 -19.40 -0.56
CA ILE A 374 -19.93 -19.37 -1.75
C ILE A 374 -19.84 -20.69 -2.52
N LYS A 375 -18.62 -21.16 -2.82
CA LYS A 375 -18.39 -22.37 -3.59
C LYS A 375 -17.20 -23.18 -3.07
N PRO A 376 -17.38 -23.99 -2.01
CA PRO A 376 -16.31 -24.78 -1.38
C PRO A 376 -15.63 -25.78 -2.32
N ASP A 377 -16.34 -26.27 -3.31
CA ASP A 377 -15.89 -27.22 -4.34
C ASP A 377 -15.29 -26.54 -5.59
N ALA A 378 -14.98 -25.23 -5.50
CA ALA A 378 -14.40 -24.49 -6.60
C ALA A 378 -13.08 -25.12 -7.09
N THR A 379 -13.02 -25.38 -8.40
CA THR A 379 -11.79 -25.87 -9.04
C THR A 379 -10.72 -24.77 -9.12
N PRO A 380 -9.43 -25.10 -9.24
CA PRO A 380 -8.36 -24.10 -9.40
C PRO A 380 -8.61 -23.12 -10.56
N ALA A 381 -9.17 -23.61 -11.68
CA ALA A 381 -9.54 -22.78 -12.83
C ALA A 381 -10.66 -21.78 -12.49
N GLN A 382 -11.65 -22.18 -11.71
CA GLN A 382 -12.73 -21.31 -11.25
C GLN A 382 -12.20 -20.26 -10.26
N GLU A 383 -11.33 -20.64 -9.31
CA GLU A 383 -10.68 -19.71 -8.40
C GLU A 383 -9.91 -18.64 -9.19
N THR A 384 -9.09 -19.05 -10.15
CA THR A 384 -8.32 -18.11 -10.98
C THR A 384 -9.22 -17.16 -11.77
N LYS A 385 -10.31 -17.67 -12.37
CA LYS A 385 -11.28 -16.84 -13.11
C LYS A 385 -11.96 -15.82 -12.21
N VAL A 386 -12.38 -16.23 -11.02
CA VAL A 386 -13.00 -15.33 -10.01
C VAL A 386 -12.00 -14.28 -9.56
N SER A 387 -10.76 -14.66 -9.27
CA SER A 387 -9.72 -13.71 -8.84
C SER A 387 -9.44 -12.65 -9.92
N LYS A 388 -9.34 -13.05 -11.20
CA LYS A 388 -9.21 -12.12 -12.32
C LYS A 388 -10.37 -11.12 -12.39
N LEU A 389 -11.61 -11.59 -12.26
CA LEU A 389 -12.79 -10.73 -12.28
C LEU A 389 -12.84 -9.79 -11.08
N VAL A 390 -12.59 -10.30 -9.87
CA VAL A 390 -12.58 -9.49 -8.64
C VAL A 390 -11.48 -8.44 -8.67
N SER A 391 -10.31 -8.76 -9.23
CA SER A 391 -9.26 -7.76 -9.46
C SER A 391 -9.72 -6.56 -10.30
N LEU A 392 -10.60 -6.78 -11.28
CA LEU A 392 -11.24 -5.69 -12.05
C LEU A 392 -12.24 -4.92 -11.17
N LEU A 393 -13.08 -5.61 -10.41
CA LEU A 393 -14.08 -4.97 -9.54
C LEU A 393 -13.43 -4.11 -8.46
N VAL A 394 -12.35 -4.57 -7.85
CA VAL A 394 -11.58 -3.79 -6.86
C VAL A 394 -11.04 -2.50 -7.47
N LYS A 395 -10.56 -2.55 -8.71
CA LYS A 395 -10.10 -1.36 -9.43
C LYS A 395 -11.25 -0.37 -9.67
N VAL A 396 -12.41 -0.86 -10.10
CA VAL A 396 -13.60 -0.01 -10.29
C VAL A 396 -14.05 0.61 -8.97
N GLY A 397 -14.01 -0.13 -7.86
CA GLY A 397 -14.28 0.41 -6.52
C GLY A 397 -13.30 1.51 -6.11
N ALA A 398 -12.01 1.33 -6.40
CA ALA A 398 -10.99 2.36 -6.15
C ALA A 398 -11.19 3.62 -7.00
N LEU A 399 -11.59 3.46 -8.27
CA LEU A 399 -11.95 4.58 -9.15
C LEU A 399 -13.14 5.37 -8.59
N ALA A 400 -14.20 4.69 -8.16
CA ALA A 400 -15.34 5.32 -7.50
C ALA A 400 -14.91 6.09 -6.24
N PHE A 401 -13.97 5.54 -5.47
CA PHE A 401 -13.41 6.19 -4.28
C PHE A 401 -12.69 7.51 -4.66
N VAL A 402 -11.85 7.51 -5.71
CA VAL A 402 -11.17 8.73 -6.21
C VAL A 402 -12.16 9.80 -6.67
N LEU A 403 -13.25 9.40 -7.28
CA LEU A 403 -14.24 10.34 -7.81
C LEU A 403 -15.09 10.99 -6.71
N THR A 404 -15.15 10.39 -5.51
CA THR A 404 -16.01 10.85 -4.42
C THR A 404 -15.27 11.51 -3.26
N MET A 405 -13.95 11.26 -3.11
CA MET A 405 -13.15 11.77 -2.01
C MET A 405 -12.32 13.01 -2.38
N ASP A 406 -12.03 13.84 -1.38
CA ASP A 406 -11.14 14.98 -1.55
C ASP A 406 -9.70 14.53 -1.81
N LYS A 407 -9.14 14.98 -2.92
CA LYS A 407 -7.78 14.63 -3.39
C LYS A 407 -6.70 15.55 -2.84
N THR A 408 -7.06 16.64 -2.17
CA THR A 408 -6.10 17.66 -1.71
C THR A 408 -5.15 17.13 -0.64
N VAL A 409 -5.60 16.16 0.16
CA VAL A 409 -4.80 15.50 1.20
C VAL A 409 -4.74 13.99 0.94
N ALA A 410 -4.21 13.63 -0.21
CA ALA A 410 -4.17 12.22 -0.68
C ALA A 410 -3.43 11.27 0.27
N ILE A 411 -2.49 11.77 1.10
CA ILE A 411 -1.81 10.96 2.13
C ILE A 411 -2.81 10.32 3.12
N ASN A 412 -3.95 10.96 3.37
CA ASN A 412 -4.99 10.42 4.23
C ASN A 412 -5.63 9.13 3.69
N PHE A 413 -5.57 8.87 2.38
CA PHE A 413 -6.09 7.62 1.82
C PHE A 413 -5.30 6.41 2.32
N GLN A 414 -3.97 6.52 2.36
CA GLN A 414 -3.12 5.46 2.91
C GLN A 414 -3.31 5.36 4.44
N LEU A 415 -3.38 6.49 5.14
CA LEU A 415 -3.57 6.50 6.60
C LEU A 415 -4.94 5.93 7.00
N LEU A 416 -6.00 6.20 6.23
CA LEU A 416 -7.33 5.61 6.45
C LEU A 416 -7.30 4.08 6.28
N GLY A 417 -6.68 3.59 5.20
CA GLY A 417 -6.43 2.16 5.04
C GLY A 417 -5.62 1.58 6.21
N GLY A 418 -4.63 2.33 6.71
CA GLY A 418 -3.81 1.99 7.86
C GLY A 418 -4.62 1.83 9.16
N ILE A 419 -5.64 2.67 9.39
CA ILE A 419 -6.55 2.55 10.56
C ILE A 419 -7.19 1.16 10.58
N TRP A 420 -7.65 0.67 9.44
CA TRP A 420 -8.31 -0.63 9.33
C TRP A 420 -7.34 -1.79 9.36
N ILE A 421 -6.31 -1.76 8.50
CA ILE A 421 -5.43 -2.93 8.33
C ILE A 421 -4.62 -3.25 9.59
N LEU A 422 -4.28 -2.23 10.39
CA LEU A 422 -3.57 -2.41 11.64
C LEU A 422 -4.36 -3.28 12.65
N GLN A 423 -5.69 -3.32 12.53
CA GLN A 423 -6.52 -4.16 13.40
C GLN A 423 -6.34 -5.66 13.16
N THR A 424 -5.71 -6.05 12.06
CA THR A 424 -5.37 -7.46 11.78
C THR A 424 -4.05 -7.91 12.42
N PHE A 425 -3.24 -6.96 12.92
CA PHE A 425 -1.91 -7.23 13.47
C PHE A 425 -1.90 -8.26 14.62
N PRO A 426 -2.79 -8.23 15.64
CA PRO A 426 -2.78 -9.22 16.71
C PRO A 426 -3.03 -10.64 16.21
N ALA A 427 -3.92 -10.82 15.24
CA ALA A 427 -4.21 -12.14 14.66
C ALA A 427 -3.05 -12.64 13.79
N LEU A 428 -2.44 -11.77 12.96
CA LEU A 428 -1.35 -12.16 12.08
C LEU A 428 -0.03 -12.27 12.83
N VAL A 429 0.49 -11.16 13.35
CA VAL A 429 1.81 -11.15 13.99
C VAL A 429 1.79 -11.88 15.31
N GLY A 430 0.78 -11.64 16.15
CA GLY A 430 0.61 -12.40 17.40
C GLY A 430 0.50 -13.90 17.14
N GLY A 431 -0.27 -14.32 16.12
CA GLY A 431 -0.40 -15.72 15.73
C GLY A 431 0.91 -16.40 15.30
N LEU A 432 1.85 -15.65 14.71
CA LEU A 432 3.17 -16.16 14.31
C LEU A 432 4.12 -16.43 15.48
N PHE A 433 3.96 -15.74 16.62
CA PHE A 433 4.91 -15.81 17.72
C PHE A 433 4.36 -16.45 19.00
N THR A 434 3.04 -16.52 19.16
CA THR A 434 2.43 -17.10 20.35
C THR A 434 1.21 -17.93 20.04
N ARG A 435 0.99 -18.98 20.85
CA ARG A 435 -0.22 -19.81 20.86
C ARG A 435 -1.17 -19.42 22.00
N TRP A 436 -0.94 -18.27 22.63
CA TRP A 436 -1.68 -17.86 23.82
C TRP A 436 -3.04 -17.25 23.50
N PHE A 437 -3.16 -16.52 22.36
CA PHE A 437 -4.39 -15.82 22.01
C PHE A 437 -5.56 -16.77 21.70
N HIS A 438 -6.75 -16.39 22.21
CA HIS A 438 -7.98 -17.11 21.92
C HIS A 438 -8.70 -16.52 20.69
N ARG A 439 -9.21 -17.35 19.79
CA ARG A 439 -9.85 -16.93 18.52
C ARG A 439 -10.97 -15.91 18.68
N TRP A 440 -11.83 -16.06 19.70
CA TRP A 440 -12.94 -15.15 19.97
C TRP A 440 -12.47 -13.83 20.58
N ALA A 441 -11.42 -13.83 21.35
CA ALA A 441 -10.78 -12.63 21.88
C ALA A 441 -10.17 -11.78 20.75
N LEU A 442 -9.48 -12.42 19.81
CA LEU A 442 -8.95 -11.76 18.61
C LEU A 442 -10.06 -11.16 17.74
N LEU A 443 -11.17 -11.88 17.56
CA LEU A 443 -12.31 -11.37 16.79
C LEU A 443 -12.99 -10.18 17.49
N ALA A 444 -13.17 -10.24 18.79
CA ALA A 444 -13.75 -9.16 19.59
C ALA A 444 -12.84 -7.92 19.61
N GLY A 445 -11.53 -8.11 19.83
CA GLY A 445 -10.55 -7.02 19.79
C GLY A 445 -10.51 -6.35 18.41
N TRP A 446 -10.48 -7.15 17.35
CA TRP A 446 -10.60 -6.66 15.97
C TRP A 446 -11.88 -5.83 15.78
N ALA A 447 -13.04 -6.34 16.19
CA ALA A 447 -14.32 -5.65 16.02
C ALA A 447 -14.34 -4.30 16.76
N VAL A 448 -13.85 -4.26 18.01
CA VAL A 448 -13.76 -3.03 18.78
C VAL A 448 -12.81 -2.03 18.13
N GLY A 449 -11.65 -2.47 17.68
CA GLY A 449 -10.69 -1.61 16.95
C GLY A 449 -11.27 -1.07 15.65
N MET A 450 -11.95 -1.89 14.86
CA MET A 450 -12.61 -1.49 13.61
C MET A 450 -13.73 -0.48 13.87
N ILE A 451 -14.60 -0.74 14.84
CA ILE A 451 -15.73 0.16 15.18
C ILE A 451 -15.18 1.51 15.66
N TYR A 452 -14.27 1.51 16.64
CA TYR A 452 -13.68 2.73 17.16
C TYR A 452 -12.92 3.50 16.06
N GLY A 453 -12.04 2.83 15.34
CA GLY A 453 -11.23 3.47 14.30
C GLY A 453 -12.07 4.10 13.19
N THR A 454 -13.11 3.38 12.74
CA THR A 454 -14.04 3.89 11.72
C THR A 454 -14.87 5.06 12.23
N ALA A 455 -15.45 4.95 13.43
CA ALA A 455 -16.27 6.01 14.01
C ALA A 455 -15.45 7.27 14.31
N ALA A 456 -14.22 7.10 14.83
CA ALA A 456 -13.30 8.19 15.08
C ALA A 456 -12.91 8.92 13.79
N ALA A 457 -12.53 8.17 12.73
CA ALA A 457 -12.17 8.72 11.43
C ALA A 457 -13.36 9.38 10.72
N TYR A 458 -14.55 8.79 10.80
CA TYR A 458 -15.79 9.38 10.28
C TYR A 458 -16.08 10.75 10.91
N GLY A 459 -15.79 10.92 12.20
CA GLY A 459 -16.00 12.17 12.93
C GLY A 459 -14.94 13.25 12.66
N VAL A 460 -13.89 12.99 11.87
CA VAL A 460 -12.89 14.01 11.51
C VAL A 460 -13.33 14.73 10.24
N ALA A 461 -13.48 16.06 10.32
CA ALA A 461 -13.77 16.92 9.18
C ALA A 461 -12.49 17.62 8.68
N SER A 462 -12.47 17.99 7.41
CA SER A 462 -11.54 18.94 6.81
C SER A 462 -12.30 20.11 6.21
N PRO A 463 -11.64 21.19 5.78
CA PRO A 463 -12.32 22.32 5.12
C PRO A 463 -13.13 21.93 3.89
N THR A 464 -12.76 20.84 3.21
CA THR A 464 -13.35 20.38 1.95
C THR A 464 -14.19 19.11 2.11
N GLN A 465 -14.09 18.41 3.26
CA GLN A 465 -14.74 17.12 3.47
C GLN A 465 -15.32 16.98 4.88
N LYS A 466 -16.62 16.72 4.97
CA LYS A 466 -17.35 16.63 6.24
C LYS A 466 -16.97 15.40 7.08
N HIS A 467 -16.66 14.28 6.43
CA HIS A 467 -16.34 13.00 7.07
C HIS A 467 -15.08 12.41 6.48
N PHE A 468 -14.30 11.67 7.27
CA PHE A 468 -13.03 11.11 6.87
C PHE A 468 -12.00 12.14 6.36
N GLY A 469 -12.11 13.39 6.83
CA GLY A 469 -11.22 14.48 6.42
C GLY A 469 -9.83 14.44 7.04
N GLY A 470 -9.53 13.46 7.90
CA GLY A 470 -8.23 13.28 8.54
C GLY A 470 -8.13 11.93 9.25
N SER A 471 -6.90 11.63 9.67
CA SER A 471 -6.56 10.35 10.33
C SER A 471 -6.04 10.51 11.77
N ALA A 472 -6.00 11.74 12.29
CA ALA A 472 -5.59 12.06 13.64
C ALA A 472 -6.75 12.69 14.43
N LYS A 473 -6.84 12.36 15.72
CA LYS A 473 -7.84 12.85 16.65
C LYS A 473 -7.29 12.85 18.07
N GLU A 474 -7.92 13.60 18.97
CA GLU A 474 -7.58 13.57 20.39
C GLU A 474 -7.67 12.15 20.95
N ILE A 475 -6.60 11.73 21.65
CA ILE A 475 -6.51 10.41 22.27
C ILE A 475 -7.27 10.43 23.59
N PRO A 476 -8.29 9.58 23.76
CA PRO A 476 -9.09 9.56 25.00
C PRO A 476 -8.22 9.32 26.24
N GLY A 477 -8.38 10.18 27.24
CA GLY A 477 -7.67 10.10 28.52
C GLY A 477 -6.23 10.66 28.52
N ILE A 478 -5.69 11.03 27.35
CA ILE A 478 -4.37 11.68 27.24
C ILE A 478 -4.52 13.17 26.90
N GLY A 479 -5.53 13.53 26.08
CA GLY A 479 -5.78 14.91 25.68
C GLY A 479 -4.91 15.40 24.51
N GLU A 480 -3.99 14.56 24.01
CA GLU A 480 -3.12 14.87 22.88
C GLU A 480 -3.69 14.34 21.56
N ILE A 481 -3.39 15.03 20.47
CA ILE A 481 -3.81 14.57 19.13
C ILE A 481 -2.86 13.49 18.63
N GLY A 482 -3.41 12.33 18.29
CA GLY A 482 -2.64 11.21 17.79
C GLY A 482 -3.33 10.45 16.65
N TYR A 483 -2.58 9.53 16.05
CA TYR A 483 -3.08 8.70 14.95
C TYR A 483 -4.17 7.74 15.42
N ILE A 484 -5.35 7.87 14.83
CA ILE A 484 -6.53 7.05 15.15
C ILE A 484 -6.25 5.56 15.03
N GLY A 485 -5.47 5.15 14.01
CA GLY A 485 -5.14 3.75 13.79
C GLY A 485 -4.37 3.13 14.95
N LEU A 486 -3.43 3.85 15.55
CA LEU A 486 -2.66 3.37 16.71
C LEU A 486 -3.54 3.31 17.97
N THR A 487 -4.40 4.31 18.20
CA THR A 487 -5.33 4.29 19.33
C THR A 487 -6.31 3.12 19.24
N ALA A 488 -6.88 2.90 18.05
CA ALA A 488 -7.75 1.75 17.76
C ALA A 488 -7.01 0.40 17.97
N PHE A 489 -5.75 0.33 17.56
CA PHE A 489 -4.91 -0.86 17.74
C PHE A 489 -4.63 -1.15 19.22
N VAL A 490 -4.28 -0.15 20.01
CA VAL A 490 -4.08 -0.33 21.46
C VAL A 490 -5.37 -0.85 22.11
N LEU A 491 -6.52 -0.28 21.76
CA LEU A 491 -7.81 -0.74 22.26
C LEU A 491 -8.09 -2.20 21.83
N ASN A 492 -7.83 -2.55 20.59
CA ASN A 492 -7.92 -3.93 20.08
C ASN A 492 -7.04 -4.87 20.90
N VAL A 493 -5.76 -4.53 21.12
CA VAL A 493 -4.82 -5.36 21.90
C VAL A 493 -5.30 -5.54 23.34
N VAL A 494 -5.74 -4.46 24.01
CA VAL A 494 -6.25 -4.53 25.38
C VAL A 494 -7.46 -5.47 25.47
N VAL A 495 -8.45 -5.31 24.58
CA VAL A 495 -9.63 -6.19 24.54
C VAL A 495 -9.23 -7.65 24.26
N THR A 496 -8.34 -7.85 23.29
CA THR A 496 -7.83 -9.20 22.95
C THR A 496 -7.15 -9.86 24.13
N VAL A 497 -6.26 -9.15 24.84
CA VAL A 497 -5.54 -9.69 26.02
C VAL A 497 -6.51 -10.01 27.14
N VAL A 498 -7.35 -9.06 27.54
CA VAL A 498 -8.33 -9.24 28.64
C VAL A 498 -9.27 -10.41 28.35
N LEU A 499 -9.86 -10.44 27.15
CA LEU A 499 -10.78 -11.52 26.80
C LEU A 499 -10.07 -12.87 26.63
N THR A 500 -8.80 -12.90 26.22
CA THR A 500 -8.04 -14.14 26.17
C THR A 500 -7.88 -14.73 27.58
N PHE A 501 -7.54 -13.90 28.59
CA PHE A 501 -7.49 -14.34 29.98
C PHE A 501 -8.85 -14.88 30.47
N VAL A 502 -9.92 -14.16 30.24
CA VAL A 502 -11.27 -14.58 30.65
C VAL A 502 -11.67 -15.90 29.99
N LEU A 503 -11.54 -15.99 28.65
CA LEU A 503 -11.96 -17.17 27.90
C LEU A 503 -11.15 -18.41 28.28
N LYS A 504 -9.84 -18.24 28.56
CA LYS A 504 -9.01 -19.36 29.06
C LYS A 504 -9.36 -19.75 30.50
N ALA A 505 -9.69 -18.79 31.36
CA ALA A 505 -10.11 -19.07 32.73
C ALA A 505 -11.42 -19.89 32.77
N VAL A 506 -12.37 -19.59 31.88
CA VAL A 506 -13.63 -20.34 31.75
C VAL A 506 -13.51 -21.58 30.86
N LYS A 507 -12.30 -21.93 30.39
CA LYS A 507 -12.00 -23.05 29.47
C LYS A 507 -12.88 -23.05 28.21
N ALA A 508 -13.09 -21.88 27.62
CA ALA A 508 -13.84 -21.75 26.37
C ALA A 508 -13.17 -22.57 25.24
N PRO A 509 -13.95 -23.20 24.33
CA PRO A 509 -13.41 -24.05 23.27
C PRO A 509 -12.47 -23.27 22.35
N GLU A 510 -11.22 -23.71 22.24
CA GLU A 510 -10.24 -23.22 21.29
C GLU A 510 -10.49 -23.81 19.89
N GLY A 511 -10.01 -23.13 18.85
CA GLY A 511 -10.02 -23.69 17.50
C GLY A 511 -8.90 -24.72 17.32
N ILE A 512 -9.01 -25.50 16.26
CA ILE A 512 -7.96 -26.45 15.88
C ILE A 512 -6.81 -25.66 15.23
N ASP A 513 -5.62 -25.77 15.81
CA ASP A 513 -4.38 -25.24 15.23
C ASP A 513 -3.79 -26.31 14.30
N GLU A 514 -3.81 -26.05 12.99
CA GLU A 514 -3.25 -26.95 11.99
C GLU A 514 -1.73 -26.82 11.87
N THR A 515 -1.13 -25.76 12.47
CA THR A 515 0.29 -25.46 12.35
C THR A 515 1.12 -26.10 13.46
N LYS A 516 2.37 -26.45 13.12
CA LYS A 516 3.34 -27.01 14.05
C LYS A 516 4.54 -26.05 14.22
N PRO A 517 5.30 -26.14 15.34
CA PRO A 517 6.46 -25.26 15.56
C PRO A 517 7.50 -25.29 14.43
N GLU A 518 7.74 -26.45 13.84
CA GLU A 518 8.67 -26.67 12.73
C GLU A 518 8.26 -25.95 11.44
N ASP A 519 6.96 -25.76 11.20
CA ASP A 519 6.45 -25.12 9.98
C ASP A 519 6.92 -23.67 9.86
N TYR A 520 7.16 -23.00 10.98
CA TYR A 520 7.61 -21.59 11.02
C TYR A 520 9.09 -21.39 10.69
N THR A 521 9.82 -22.49 10.47
CA THR A 521 11.24 -22.48 10.09
C THR A 521 11.51 -23.20 8.78
N ALA A 522 10.49 -23.78 8.15
CA ALA A 522 10.58 -24.48 6.87
C ALA A 522 11.17 -23.61 5.77
N ASP A 523 11.91 -24.21 4.84
CA ASP A 523 12.50 -23.54 3.67
C ASP A 523 12.08 -24.24 2.37
N ALA A 524 12.53 -23.72 1.24
CA ALA A 524 12.14 -24.13 -0.10
C ALA A 524 12.33 -25.64 -0.41
N GLY A 525 13.30 -26.29 0.27
CA GLY A 525 13.56 -27.74 0.15
C GLY A 525 12.64 -28.63 0.97
N ASP A 526 11.86 -28.05 1.90
CA ASP A 526 11.00 -28.84 2.77
C ASP A 526 9.68 -29.19 2.08
N PRO A 527 9.25 -30.48 2.13
CA PRO A 527 8.00 -30.89 1.49
C PRO A 527 6.80 -30.19 2.15
N GLY A 528 5.83 -29.80 1.34
CA GLY A 528 4.53 -29.30 1.82
C GLY A 528 3.81 -30.35 2.66
N VAL A 529 2.89 -29.91 3.51
CA VAL A 529 1.96 -30.80 4.20
C VAL A 529 1.06 -31.41 3.13
N GLN A 530 1.15 -32.74 2.96
CA GLN A 530 0.18 -33.47 2.13
C GLN A 530 -1.15 -33.41 2.87
N VAL A 531 -2.13 -32.76 2.27
CA VAL A 531 -3.53 -32.90 2.68
C VAL A 531 -3.91 -34.35 2.31
N GLU A 532 -3.97 -35.25 3.28
CA GLU A 532 -4.62 -36.53 3.09
C GLU A 532 -6.07 -36.24 2.70
N LEU A 533 -6.38 -36.43 1.43
CA LEU A 533 -7.77 -36.48 1.01
C LEU A 533 -8.40 -37.63 1.79
N PRO A 534 -9.53 -37.43 2.50
CA PRO A 534 -10.23 -38.54 3.12
C PRO A 534 -10.43 -39.62 2.05
N PRO A 535 -10.20 -40.90 2.37
CA PRO A 535 -10.36 -41.98 1.40
C PRO A 535 -11.73 -41.84 0.77
N ALA A 536 -11.75 -41.82 -0.59
CA ALA A 536 -12.98 -41.78 -1.33
C ALA A 536 -13.85 -42.93 -0.78
N THR A 537 -14.94 -42.59 -0.11
CA THR A 537 -15.93 -43.59 0.32
C THR A 537 -16.33 -44.36 -0.93
N ALA A 538 -15.89 -45.60 -0.97
CA ALA A 538 -16.25 -46.53 -2.04
C ALA A 538 -17.78 -46.47 -2.19
N GLY A 539 -18.23 -45.98 -3.33
CA GLY A 539 -19.65 -45.89 -3.62
C GLY A 539 -20.27 -47.27 -3.45
N SER A 540 -21.18 -47.38 -2.49
CA SER A 540 -22.10 -48.47 -2.45
C SER A 540 -22.95 -48.44 -3.72
N ALA A 541 -22.63 -49.33 -4.65
CA ALA A 541 -23.56 -49.72 -5.68
C ALA A 541 -24.81 -50.29 -5.01
N HIS A 542 -25.93 -49.61 -5.17
CA HIS A 542 -27.26 -50.19 -5.31
C HIS A 542 -28.15 -49.17 -6.01
#